data_94b0f0a9db1cf98b3fc6d6de2632bf44
#
_entry.id   94b0f0a9db1cf98b3fc6d6de2632bf44
#
_cell.length_a   1.000
_cell.length_b   1.000
_cell.length_c   1.000
_cell.angle_alpha   90.00
_cell.angle_beta   90.00
_cell.angle_gamma   90.00
#
_symmetry.space_group_name_H-M   'P 1'
#
loop_
_entity.id
_entity.type
_entity.pdbx_description
1 polymer ?
#
loop_
_entity_poly.entity_id
_entity_poly.type
_entity_poly.pdbx_seq_one_letter_code
_entity_poly.pdbx_strand_id
1 'polypeptide(L)'
;MLKAEKLPFESNCVEIMTPPSVSALLSKVYSATPRNVISASVTGGGITALQWMFTAPGASSSLMDSYIPYSRGSLTDMKNKASFAASLADKSVTQENAIQMAIISRRRAVEMLLKDTNDLSQCTGINVLGLSCTAKLRGKTSALGSHRFYVAIANKIGVMLYHATFEKDLRTREQEDMLCSHVMMKALSLSSNVSLIDNSEGNGKINSSFSQMPDIKNKNGFKENEHIHEESISYGFRDGGDALDNLYTGQSDQILFFLKKDNDSHSAEKAVDENGTSLEEFDFYEDINLPAGSLVYPGSFNPIHEGHIKLVQTALDFYKDDRPIVFEIAAINADKSALPRELLLSRVKKLLSSLELKNSGIKNVGVSVTRKPLFVQKAELFKGCTFIIGSDTMLRLLNPKYYANSNEIDDKEDKNMQSLLAMVAALSSMYERGNKFIVGGRKDITTNDFVCCDSIIQSEVCRDLPTNIKDMFHGLNQTQFRVDLSSSQLREKLEKDEEDYN
;
A
#
# COMPACT_ATOMS: atom_id res chain seq x y z
N MET A 1 46.91 7.66 1.11
CA MET A 1 46.86 7.22 2.53
C MET A 1 46.52 8.43 3.37
N LEU A 2 45.26 8.54 3.77
CA LEU A 2 44.80 9.56 4.73
C LEU A 2 45.27 9.12 6.12
N LYS A 3 46.09 9.89 6.78
CA LYS A 3 46.46 9.70 8.18
C LYS A 3 45.20 9.94 9.02
N ALA A 4 44.73 8.90 9.71
CA ALA A 4 43.70 9.02 10.73
C ALA A 4 44.33 9.70 11.96
N GLU A 5 44.08 10.98 12.16
CA GLU A 5 44.31 11.66 13.42
C GLU A 5 43.21 11.20 14.39
N LYS A 6 43.62 10.59 15.51
CA LYS A 6 42.73 10.31 16.62
C LYS A 6 42.37 11.63 17.26
N LEU A 7 41.16 12.11 17.04
CA LEU A 7 40.56 13.16 17.87
C LEU A 7 40.44 12.65 19.29
N PRO A 8 40.88 13.41 20.33
CA PRO A 8 40.67 13.03 21.69
C PRO A 8 39.17 13.07 21.99
N PHE A 9 38.59 11.89 22.19
CA PHE A 9 37.24 11.76 22.73
C PHE A 9 37.33 12.04 24.21
N GLU A 10 37.08 13.29 24.65
CA GLU A 10 36.83 13.57 26.03
C GLU A 10 35.55 12.88 26.50
N SER A 11 35.63 12.07 27.51
CA SER A 11 34.58 11.19 28.08
C SER A 11 33.44 11.95 28.80
N ASN A 12 33.19 13.19 28.45
CA ASN A 12 32.01 13.93 28.93
C ASN A 12 30.86 13.81 27.92
N CYS A 13 30.58 12.56 27.45
CA CYS A 13 29.32 12.27 26.82
C CYS A 13 28.22 12.50 27.84
N VAL A 14 27.51 13.61 27.71
CA VAL A 14 26.18 13.73 28.33
C VAL A 14 25.39 12.53 27.83
N GLU A 15 25.11 11.57 28.68
CA GLU A 15 24.29 10.41 28.35
C GLU A 15 22.92 10.92 27.96
N ILE A 16 22.69 11.05 26.65
CA ILE A 16 21.35 11.26 26.09
C ILE A 16 20.64 9.90 26.17
N MET A 17 20.30 9.50 27.38
CA MET A 17 19.67 8.21 27.62
C MET A 17 18.20 8.28 27.28
N THR A 18 17.74 7.27 26.53
CA THR A 18 16.31 7.00 26.43
C THR A 18 15.73 6.73 27.81
N PRO A 19 14.65 7.43 28.25
CA PRO A 19 14.06 7.17 29.54
C PRO A 19 13.77 5.67 29.74
N PRO A 20 14.07 5.07 30.91
CA PRO A 20 13.87 3.64 31.14
C PRO A 20 12.46 3.15 30.81
N SER A 21 11.43 3.94 31.08
CA SER A 21 10.04 3.65 30.75
C SER A 21 9.79 3.58 29.22
N VAL A 22 10.43 4.48 28.46
CA VAL A 22 10.34 4.50 27.00
C VAL A 22 11.12 3.32 26.40
N SER A 23 12.29 3.00 26.94
CA SER A 23 13.09 1.85 26.52
C SER A 23 12.34 0.53 26.75
N ALA A 24 11.71 0.36 27.91
CA ALA A 24 10.88 -0.81 28.22
C ALA A 24 9.65 -0.91 27.30
N LEU A 25 9.00 0.22 27.02
CA LEU A 25 7.90 0.28 26.07
C LEU A 25 8.34 -0.17 24.68
N LEU A 26 9.41 0.40 24.15
CA LEU A 26 9.90 0.09 22.80
C LEU A 26 10.34 -1.37 22.69
N SER A 27 10.95 -1.94 23.74
CA SER A 27 11.26 -3.37 23.77
C SER A 27 10.00 -4.22 23.61
N LYS A 28 8.90 -3.89 24.30
CA LYS A 28 7.61 -4.59 24.16
C LYS A 28 7.02 -4.39 22.77
N VAL A 29 7.08 -3.17 22.21
CA VAL A 29 6.58 -2.87 20.85
C VAL A 29 7.31 -3.69 19.81
N TYR A 30 8.64 -3.83 19.92
CA TYR A 30 9.46 -4.54 18.92
C TYR A 30 9.42 -6.06 19.05
N SER A 31 9.02 -6.57 20.22
CA SER A 31 8.83 -8.02 20.47
C SER A 31 7.37 -8.46 20.42
N ALA A 32 6.45 -7.57 20.08
CA ALA A 32 5.01 -7.85 20.08
C ALA A 32 4.61 -8.93 19.06
N THR A 33 3.58 -9.69 19.40
CA THR A 33 2.90 -10.62 18.50
C THR A 33 1.42 -10.23 18.46
N PRO A 34 0.86 -9.89 17.28
CA PRO A 34 1.51 -9.86 15.96
C PRO A 34 2.65 -8.84 15.86
N ARG A 35 3.62 -9.10 14.96
CA ARG A 35 4.75 -8.21 14.72
C ARG A 35 4.29 -6.82 14.31
N ASN A 36 4.82 -5.78 14.94
CA ASN A 36 4.63 -4.40 14.50
C ASN A 36 5.59 -4.04 13.37
N VAL A 37 5.08 -3.40 12.32
CA VAL A 37 5.83 -2.84 11.19
C VAL A 37 5.53 -1.36 11.13
N ILE A 38 6.53 -0.51 11.36
CA ILE A 38 6.35 0.90 11.70
C ILE A 38 7.16 1.78 10.76
N SER A 39 6.55 2.83 10.24
CA SER A 39 7.25 3.98 9.66
C SER A 39 6.76 5.25 10.33
N ALA A 40 7.65 6.24 10.47
CA ALA A 40 7.35 7.47 11.16
C ALA A 40 7.70 8.71 10.33
N SER A 41 6.92 9.80 10.48
CA SER A 41 7.22 11.08 9.86
C SER A 41 7.00 12.23 10.83
N VAL A 42 7.97 13.14 10.93
CA VAL A 42 7.88 14.28 11.85
C VAL A 42 8.30 15.58 11.18
N THR A 43 7.60 16.66 11.51
CA THR A 43 7.96 18.02 11.08
C THR A 43 7.74 19.05 12.21
N GLY A 44 8.76 19.79 12.53
CA GLY A 44 8.73 20.85 13.55
C GLY A 44 8.85 20.39 15.00
N GLY A 45 8.51 19.13 15.34
CA GLY A 45 8.65 18.52 16.67
C GLY A 45 8.50 17.02 16.60
N GLY A 46 8.78 16.32 17.72
CA GLY A 46 8.76 14.85 17.81
C GLY A 46 10.08 14.19 17.38
N ILE A 47 11.16 14.94 17.23
CA ILE A 47 12.48 14.43 16.83
C ILE A 47 13.05 13.50 17.88
N THR A 48 12.89 13.83 19.16
CA THR A 48 13.35 13.00 20.27
C THR A 48 12.69 11.61 20.26
N ALA A 49 11.42 11.50 19.82
CA ALA A 49 10.78 10.19 19.66
C ALA A 49 11.49 9.32 18.63
N LEU A 50 11.89 9.88 17.48
CA LEU A 50 12.65 9.15 16.47
C LEU A 50 14.00 8.67 17.05
N GLN A 51 14.70 9.53 17.77
CA GLN A 51 15.94 9.14 18.42
C GLN A 51 15.73 7.93 19.34
N TRP A 52 14.72 7.96 20.22
CA TRP A 52 14.39 6.82 21.10
C TRP A 52 14.07 5.56 20.31
N MET A 53 13.23 5.68 19.27
CA MET A 53 12.83 4.54 18.46
C MET A 53 14.03 3.87 17.77
N PHE A 54 14.96 4.65 17.20
CA PHE A 54 16.11 4.10 16.48
C PHE A 54 17.25 3.62 17.39
N THR A 55 17.36 4.14 18.61
CA THR A 55 18.40 3.72 19.57
C THR A 55 17.99 2.56 20.46
N ALA A 56 16.69 2.24 20.53
CA ALA A 56 16.21 1.11 21.31
C ALA A 56 16.58 -0.23 20.67
N PRO A 57 17.08 -1.22 21.46
CA PRO A 57 17.38 -2.55 20.96
C PRO A 57 16.16 -3.22 20.31
N GLY A 58 16.35 -3.89 19.18
CA GLY A 58 15.27 -4.55 18.46
C GLY A 58 14.58 -3.67 17.39
N ALA A 59 14.97 -2.42 17.25
CA ALA A 59 14.39 -1.50 16.26
C ALA A 59 14.33 -2.08 14.83
N SER A 60 15.39 -2.76 14.38
CA SER A 60 15.49 -3.35 13.05
C SER A 60 14.44 -4.43 12.74
N SER A 61 13.80 -5.00 13.77
CA SER A 61 12.71 -5.97 13.57
C SER A 61 11.37 -5.33 13.22
N SER A 62 11.19 -4.03 13.51
CA SER A 62 9.91 -3.35 13.44
C SER A 62 9.93 -2.02 12.70
N LEU A 63 11.02 -1.24 12.80
CA LEU A 63 11.13 0.04 12.10
C LEU A 63 11.58 -0.17 10.67
N MET A 64 10.80 0.33 9.72
CA MET A 64 11.14 0.31 8.30
C MET A 64 11.90 1.56 7.89
N ASP A 65 11.36 2.73 8.18
CA ASP A 65 12.05 4.00 7.93
C ASP A 65 11.49 5.16 8.77
N SER A 66 12.12 6.34 8.64
CA SER A 66 11.56 7.60 9.12
C SER A 66 11.84 8.71 8.12
N TYR A 67 10.90 9.65 8.03
CA TYR A 67 10.98 10.79 7.14
C TYR A 67 10.79 12.11 7.90
N ILE A 68 11.66 13.11 7.63
CA ILE A 68 11.63 14.41 8.28
C ILE A 68 11.40 15.51 7.22
N PRO A 69 10.15 15.73 6.78
CA PRO A 69 9.83 16.73 5.77
C PRO A 69 9.83 18.14 6.38
N TYR A 70 11.01 18.69 6.64
CA TYR A 70 11.14 19.95 7.39
C TYR A 70 10.79 21.19 6.57
N SER A 71 11.16 21.26 5.30
CA SER A 71 10.77 22.35 4.40
C SER A 71 9.40 22.13 3.78
N ARG A 72 8.76 23.23 3.32
CA ARG A 72 7.50 23.14 2.57
C ARG A 72 7.63 22.24 1.34
N GLY A 73 8.72 22.40 0.56
CA GLY A 73 8.98 21.56 -0.62
C GLY A 73 9.09 20.08 -0.26
N SER A 74 9.86 19.75 0.78
CA SER A 74 10.00 18.36 1.26
C SER A 74 8.68 17.76 1.72
N LEU A 75 7.81 18.54 2.37
CA LEU A 75 6.47 18.09 2.75
C LEU A 75 5.58 17.87 1.52
N THR A 76 5.68 18.75 0.52
CA THR A 76 4.95 18.60 -0.75
C THR A 76 5.43 17.35 -1.50
N ASP A 77 6.72 17.10 -1.58
CA ASP A 77 7.28 15.91 -2.23
C ASP A 77 6.84 14.61 -1.56
N MET A 78 6.81 14.57 -0.23
CA MET A 78 6.30 13.43 0.52
C MET A 78 4.88 13.07 0.08
N LYS A 79 4.05 14.07 -0.18
CA LYS A 79 2.63 13.93 -0.54
C LYS A 79 2.43 13.55 -2.00
N ASN A 80 3.16 14.18 -2.91
CA ASN A 80 3.11 13.88 -4.34
C ASN A 80 3.53 12.44 -4.64
N LYS A 81 4.48 11.91 -3.86
CA LYS A 81 4.90 10.50 -3.98
C LYS A 81 3.86 9.50 -3.51
N ALA A 82 2.89 9.93 -2.71
CA ALA A 82 1.87 9.06 -2.15
C ALA A 82 0.63 8.88 -3.04
N SER A 83 0.64 9.35 -4.29
CA SER A 83 -0.46 9.26 -5.26
C SER A 83 -1.81 9.83 -4.75
N PHE A 84 -1.79 10.62 -3.68
CA PHE A 84 -3.00 11.17 -3.08
C PHE A 84 -3.18 12.63 -3.49
N ALA A 85 -4.22 12.92 -4.24
CA ALA A 85 -4.66 14.26 -4.60
C ALA A 85 -5.31 15.03 -3.43
N ALA A 86 -4.94 14.73 -2.19
CA ALA A 86 -5.43 15.49 -1.05
C ALA A 86 -4.77 16.86 -1.03
N SER A 87 -5.56 17.86 -1.34
CA SER A 87 -5.21 19.28 -1.16
C SER A 87 -4.75 19.50 0.27
N LEU A 88 -3.44 19.78 0.42
CA LEU A 88 -2.92 20.14 1.72
C LEU A 88 -3.19 21.59 2.05
N ALA A 89 -3.57 21.81 3.30
CA ALA A 89 -3.63 23.15 3.83
C ALA A 89 -2.27 23.86 3.66
N ASP A 90 -2.28 25.12 3.23
CA ASP A 90 -1.09 25.99 3.06
C ASP A 90 -0.23 26.07 4.34
N LYS A 91 -0.80 25.72 5.48
CA LYS A 91 -0.12 25.69 6.78
C LYS A 91 0.36 24.28 7.09
N SER A 92 1.67 24.12 7.37
CA SER A 92 2.28 22.80 7.65
C SER A 92 1.78 22.18 8.97
N VAL A 93 1.40 22.96 9.98
CA VAL A 93 0.98 22.49 11.30
C VAL A 93 -0.54 22.51 11.41
N THR A 94 -1.15 21.43 10.92
CA THR A 94 -2.61 21.21 10.92
C THR A 94 -2.93 19.76 11.26
N GLN A 95 -4.15 19.54 11.75
CA GLN A 95 -4.72 18.22 11.97
C GLN A 95 -4.65 17.35 10.70
N GLU A 96 -5.10 17.91 9.58
CA GLU A 96 -5.14 17.18 8.32
C GLU A 96 -3.76 16.73 7.86
N ASN A 97 -2.75 17.59 7.99
CA ASN A 97 -1.38 17.23 7.65
C ASN A 97 -0.84 16.10 8.53
N ALA A 98 -1.12 16.10 9.83
CA ALA A 98 -0.73 15.00 10.71
C ALA A 98 -1.37 13.69 10.27
N ILE A 99 -2.68 13.69 9.99
CA ILE A 99 -3.42 12.51 9.53
C ILE A 99 -2.84 11.98 8.22
N GLN A 100 -2.65 12.85 7.22
CA GLN A 100 -2.09 12.46 5.92
C GLN A 100 -0.67 11.90 6.06
N MET A 101 0.19 12.54 6.86
CA MET A 101 1.53 12.04 7.14
C MET A 101 1.50 10.64 7.78
N ALA A 102 0.57 10.37 8.71
CA ALA A 102 0.41 9.06 9.33
C ALA A 102 -0.03 7.99 8.31
N ILE A 103 -1.01 8.30 7.46
CA ILE A 103 -1.48 7.39 6.39
C ILE A 103 -0.32 7.07 5.41
N ILE A 104 0.40 8.10 4.97
CA ILE A 104 1.57 7.94 4.08
C ILE A 104 2.64 7.08 4.76
N SER A 105 2.94 7.33 6.04
CA SER A 105 3.91 6.52 6.79
C SER A 105 3.46 5.07 6.89
N ARG A 106 2.17 4.78 7.12
CA ARG A 106 1.65 3.41 7.14
C ARG A 106 1.85 2.70 5.81
N ARG A 107 1.56 3.35 4.67
CA ARG A 107 1.81 2.80 3.33
C ARG A 107 3.30 2.51 3.13
N ARG A 108 4.16 3.48 3.46
CA ARG A 108 5.61 3.31 3.36
C ARG A 108 6.13 2.12 4.16
N ALA A 109 5.57 1.86 5.35
CA ALA A 109 5.98 0.72 6.15
C ALA A 109 5.81 -0.61 5.39
N VAL A 110 4.68 -0.79 4.71
CA VAL A 110 4.43 -1.97 3.85
C VAL A 110 5.35 -1.97 2.63
N GLU A 111 5.49 -0.83 1.95
CA GLU A 111 6.33 -0.71 0.75
C GLU A 111 7.81 -1.00 1.04
N MET A 112 8.33 -0.55 2.17
CA MET A 112 9.71 -0.85 2.58
C MET A 112 9.87 -2.31 2.94
N LEU A 113 8.93 -2.89 3.70
CA LEU A 113 8.92 -4.33 4.00
C LEU A 113 8.95 -5.18 2.71
N LEU A 114 8.14 -4.84 1.73
CA LEU A 114 8.10 -5.53 0.44
C LEU A 114 9.40 -5.35 -0.35
N LYS A 115 10.01 -4.16 -0.33
CA LYS A 115 11.31 -3.91 -0.99
C LYS A 115 12.45 -4.72 -0.38
N ASP A 116 12.45 -4.83 0.96
CA ASP A 116 13.51 -5.52 1.69
C ASP A 116 13.40 -7.03 1.54
N THR A 117 12.19 -7.56 1.55
CA THR A 117 11.95 -9.01 1.56
C THR A 117 11.65 -9.57 0.17
N ASN A 118 11.12 -8.75 -0.74
CA ASN A 118 10.53 -9.17 -2.02
C ASN A 118 9.52 -10.33 -1.86
N ASP A 119 8.85 -10.41 -0.69
CA ASP A 119 7.97 -11.52 -0.29
C ASP A 119 6.63 -10.97 0.25
N LEU A 120 5.57 -11.14 -0.54
CA LEU A 120 4.20 -10.73 -0.20
C LEU A 120 3.67 -11.44 1.06
N SER A 121 4.16 -12.65 1.37
CA SER A 121 3.71 -13.39 2.56
C SER A 121 4.08 -12.69 3.87
N GLN A 122 5.06 -11.79 3.84
CA GLN A 122 5.46 -10.97 4.99
C GLN A 122 4.41 -9.90 5.35
N CYS A 123 3.47 -9.62 4.46
CA CYS A 123 2.38 -8.67 4.69
C CYS A 123 1.18 -9.27 5.44
N THR A 124 1.23 -10.57 5.79
CA THR A 124 0.13 -11.25 6.49
C THR A 124 0.42 -11.43 7.97
N GLY A 125 -0.61 -11.27 8.81
CA GLY A 125 -0.50 -11.47 10.26
C GLY A 125 0.44 -10.47 10.94
N ILE A 126 0.51 -9.23 10.43
CA ILE A 126 1.31 -8.13 11.00
C ILE A 126 0.43 -6.94 11.37
N ASN A 127 0.90 -6.13 12.30
CA ASN A 127 0.28 -4.86 12.66
C ASN A 127 1.08 -3.70 12.05
N VAL A 128 0.55 -3.08 11.00
CA VAL A 128 1.22 -2.00 10.29
C VAL A 128 0.78 -0.64 10.82
N LEU A 129 1.74 0.14 11.30
CA LEU A 129 1.55 1.42 11.95
C LEU A 129 2.27 2.54 11.20
N GLY A 130 1.56 3.64 10.95
CA GLY A 130 2.15 4.89 10.47
C GLY A 130 2.04 5.96 11.53
N LEU A 131 3.16 6.42 12.07
CA LEU A 131 3.22 7.44 13.12
C LEU A 131 3.62 8.79 12.52
N SER A 132 2.99 9.87 12.98
CA SER A 132 3.37 11.21 12.53
C SER A 132 3.29 12.25 13.64
N CYS A 133 4.09 13.31 13.49
CA CYS A 133 3.98 14.52 14.29
C CYS A 133 4.18 15.77 13.41
N THR A 134 3.32 16.75 13.59
CA THR A 134 3.53 18.10 13.06
C THR A 134 3.38 19.12 14.17
N ALA A 135 4.38 19.98 14.37
CA ALA A 135 4.42 20.92 15.49
C ALA A 135 4.97 22.28 15.12
N LYS A 136 4.42 23.32 15.78
CA LYS A 136 4.98 24.65 15.86
C LYS A 136 5.47 24.85 17.30
N LEU A 137 6.76 24.71 17.50
CA LEU A 137 7.43 24.85 18.79
C LEU A 137 7.99 26.25 18.96
N ARG A 138 8.41 26.57 20.21
CA ARG A 138 9.06 27.82 20.56
C ARG A 138 10.20 28.16 19.62
N GLY A 139 10.20 29.39 19.08
CA GLY A 139 11.27 29.95 18.26
C GLY A 139 12.24 30.82 19.06
N LYS A 140 13.27 31.36 18.41
CA LYS A 140 14.21 32.34 19.03
C LYS A 140 13.51 33.62 19.45
N THR A 141 12.51 34.05 18.71
CA THR A 141 11.70 35.24 18.99
C THR A 141 10.27 34.84 19.28
N SER A 142 9.58 35.60 20.15
CA SER A 142 8.16 35.39 20.41
C SER A 142 7.37 35.53 19.11
N ALA A 143 7.02 34.40 18.50
CA ALA A 143 6.28 34.39 17.25
C ALA A 143 4.80 34.70 17.48
N LEU A 144 4.18 35.42 16.53
CA LEU A 144 2.74 35.57 16.48
C LEU A 144 2.06 34.19 16.35
N GLY A 145 1.10 33.91 17.23
CA GLY A 145 0.31 32.68 17.25
C GLY A 145 0.78 31.63 18.28
N SER A 146 -0.10 30.69 18.58
CA SER A 146 0.12 29.65 19.61
C SER A 146 1.13 28.59 19.14
N HIS A 147 1.94 28.11 20.09
CA HIS A 147 2.68 26.86 19.91
C HIS A 147 1.70 25.70 20.05
N ARG A 148 1.83 24.69 19.22
CA ARG A 148 0.92 23.54 19.20
C ARG A 148 1.50 22.36 18.47
N PHE A 149 0.96 21.17 18.72
CA PHE A 149 1.29 19.99 17.96
C PHE A 149 0.05 19.18 17.58
N TYR A 150 0.22 18.33 16.58
CA TYR A 150 -0.68 17.25 16.20
C TYR A 150 0.16 15.99 16.04
N VAL A 151 -0.18 14.94 16.80
CA VAL A 151 0.39 13.59 16.64
C VAL A 151 -0.71 12.71 16.10
N ALA A 152 -0.43 11.96 15.03
CA ALA A 152 -1.37 11.00 14.49
C ALA A 152 -0.72 9.62 14.33
N ILE A 153 -1.51 8.58 14.53
CA ILE A 153 -1.11 7.20 14.25
C ILE A 153 -2.20 6.50 13.45
N ALA A 154 -1.81 5.98 12.30
CA ALA A 154 -2.67 5.24 11.38
C ALA A 154 -2.45 3.73 11.55
N ASN A 155 -3.53 2.99 11.63
CA ASN A 155 -3.55 1.53 11.64
C ASN A 155 -4.59 0.99 10.63
N LYS A 156 -4.95 -0.30 10.71
CA LYS A 156 -5.90 -0.95 9.82
C LYS A 156 -7.31 -0.35 9.88
N ILE A 157 -7.74 0.14 11.05
CA ILE A 157 -9.12 0.59 11.29
C ILE A 157 -9.30 2.11 11.12
N GLY A 158 -8.21 2.87 11.09
CA GLY A 158 -8.28 4.32 10.94
C GLY A 158 -7.10 5.07 11.54
N VAL A 159 -7.32 6.32 11.89
CA VAL A 159 -6.29 7.22 12.40
C VAL A 159 -6.72 7.80 13.75
N MET A 160 -5.90 7.56 14.77
CA MET A 160 -6.00 8.24 16.05
C MET A 160 -5.20 9.54 15.98
N LEU A 161 -5.79 10.64 16.42
CA LEU A 161 -5.18 11.96 16.46
C LEU A 161 -5.13 12.49 17.89
N TYR A 162 -4.00 13.07 18.26
CA TYR A 162 -3.77 13.79 19.52
C TYR A 162 -3.32 15.20 19.21
N HIS A 163 -3.80 16.20 19.95
CA HIS A 163 -3.33 17.56 19.80
C HIS A 163 -3.36 18.32 21.13
N ALA A 164 -2.45 19.29 21.27
CA ALA A 164 -2.51 20.29 22.32
C ALA A 164 -1.94 21.62 21.82
N THR A 165 -2.37 22.69 22.49
CA THR A 165 -1.80 24.03 22.39
C THR A 165 -0.97 24.29 23.63
N PHE A 166 0.29 24.65 23.44
CA PHE A 166 1.20 24.95 24.54
C PHE A 166 0.96 26.36 25.09
N GLU A 167 1.09 26.48 26.39
CA GLU A 167 1.14 27.79 27.03
C GLU A 167 2.42 28.52 26.61
N LYS A 168 2.26 29.78 26.21
CA LYS A 168 3.40 30.58 25.73
C LYS A 168 4.41 30.81 26.85
N ASP A 169 5.68 30.70 26.46
CA ASP A 169 6.85 31.03 27.29
C ASP A 169 7.04 30.16 28.55
N LEU A 170 6.16 29.15 28.77
CA LEU A 170 6.27 28.24 29.89
C LEU A 170 7.44 27.26 29.71
N ARG A 171 7.74 26.85 28.47
CA ARG A 171 8.73 25.79 28.17
C ARG A 171 9.78 26.24 27.17
N THR A 172 10.94 25.57 27.21
CA THR A 172 11.91 25.66 26.11
C THR A 172 11.43 24.87 24.89
N ARG A 173 12.07 25.07 23.74
CA ARG A 173 11.78 24.30 22.52
C ARG A 173 12.00 22.80 22.73
N GLU A 174 13.05 22.43 23.44
CA GLU A 174 13.42 21.06 23.74
C GLU A 174 12.36 20.39 24.65
N GLN A 175 11.83 21.13 25.63
CA GLN A 175 10.77 20.64 26.50
C GLN A 175 9.45 20.45 25.73
N GLU A 176 9.12 21.33 24.80
CA GLU A 176 7.95 21.17 23.91
C GLU A 176 8.14 19.96 22.98
N ASP A 177 9.35 19.74 22.40
CA ASP A 177 9.67 18.55 21.60
C ASP A 177 9.55 17.27 22.41
N MET A 178 10.03 17.28 23.64
CA MET A 178 9.93 16.16 24.57
C MET A 178 8.47 15.76 24.83
N LEU A 179 7.57 16.72 25.03
CA LEU A 179 6.14 16.45 25.19
C LEU A 179 5.52 15.83 23.94
N CYS A 180 5.80 16.40 22.75
CA CYS A 180 5.39 15.78 21.47
C CYS A 180 5.86 14.33 21.40
N SER A 181 7.12 14.08 21.78
CA SER A 181 7.75 12.76 21.71
C SER A 181 7.11 11.76 22.67
N HIS A 182 6.74 12.17 23.89
CA HIS A 182 6.01 11.31 24.82
C HIS A 182 4.61 10.96 24.31
N VAL A 183 3.91 11.93 23.69
CA VAL A 183 2.60 11.66 23.09
C VAL A 183 2.73 10.69 21.91
N MET A 184 3.79 10.80 21.10
CA MET A 184 4.08 9.82 20.05
C MET A 184 4.30 8.40 20.62
N MET A 185 5.06 8.27 21.70
CA MET A 185 5.29 6.99 22.36
C MET A 185 3.99 6.40 22.92
N LYS A 186 3.14 7.24 23.52
CA LYS A 186 1.82 6.80 23.98
C LYS A 186 0.92 6.33 22.85
N ALA A 187 0.84 7.10 21.78
CA ALA A 187 0.08 6.71 20.59
C ALA A 187 0.56 5.36 20.04
N LEU A 188 1.88 5.17 19.97
CA LEU A 188 2.50 3.92 19.53
C LEU A 188 2.15 2.75 20.45
N SER A 189 2.23 2.93 21.77
CA SER A 189 1.86 1.91 22.76
C SER A 189 0.43 1.41 22.59
N LEU A 190 -0.51 2.33 22.52
CA LEU A 190 -1.95 2.00 22.38
C LEU A 190 -2.26 1.28 21.07
N SER A 191 -1.62 1.68 19.98
CA SER A 191 -1.84 1.08 18.65
C SER A 191 -1.09 -0.24 18.45
N SER A 192 -0.08 -0.51 19.27
CA SER A 192 0.68 -1.78 19.27
C SER A 192 0.06 -2.86 20.14
N ASN A 193 -1.07 -2.60 20.80
CA ASN A 193 -1.70 -3.48 21.80
C ASN A 193 -0.76 -3.87 22.95
N VAL A 194 0.20 -3.02 23.26
CA VAL A 194 1.19 -3.23 24.32
C VAL A 194 0.74 -2.48 25.58
N SER A 195 0.42 -3.22 26.65
CA SER A 195 0.10 -2.63 27.95
C SER A 195 1.34 -1.99 28.56
N LEU A 196 1.19 -0.75 29.03
CA LEU A 196 2.22 -0.08 29.87
C LEU A 196 2.22 -0.58 31.31
N ILE A 197 1.23 -1.39 31.70
CA ILE A 197 1.06 -1.90 33.05
C ILE A 197 1.72 -3.28 33.14
N ASP A 198 2.88 -3.36 33.78
CA ASP A 198 3.37 -4.63 34.32
C ASP A 198 2.63 -4.91 35.63
N ASN A 199 1.81 -5.96 35.62
CA ASN A 199 1.20 -6.51 36.87
C ASN A 199 2.21 -7.30 37.71
N SER A 200 3.51 -7.19 37.47
CA SER A 200 4.55 -7.77 38.33
C SER A 200 4.85 -6.84 39.50
N GLU A 201 4.56 -7.32 40.65
CA GLU A 201 4.77 -6.74 41.98
C GLU A 201 6.10 -5.98 42.11
N GLY A 202 6.02 -4.68 42.19
CA GLY A 202 7.13 -3.82 42.54
C GLY A 202 6.71 -2.36 42.55
N ASN A 203 6.68 -1.77 43.76
CA ASN A 203 6.31 -0.40 44.09
C ASN A 203 7.05 0.67 43.25
N GLY A 204 6.79 0.76 41.98
CA GLY A 204 7.18 1.86 41.12
C GLY A 204 5.94 2.67 40.74
N LYS A 205 5.70 3.78 41.41
CA LYS A 205 4.75 4.81 40.98
C LYS A 205 5.20 5.31 39.60
N ILE A 206 4.74 4.64 38.51
CA ILE A 206 4.74 5.25 37.19
C ILE A 206 3.71 6.37 37.29
N ASN A 207 4.11 7.59 36.95
CA ASN A 207 3.28 8.78 37.02
C ASN A 207 1.89 8.48 36.45
N SER A 208 0.87 8.63 37.28
CA SER A 208 -0.54 8.31 37.03
C SER A 208 -1.18 9.00 35.81
N SER A 209 -0.49 9.95 35.21
CA SER A 209 -0.92 10.66 34.01
C SER A 209 -0.92 9.83 32.70
N PHE A 210 -0.23 8.67 32.68
CA PHE A 210 -0.22 7.79 31.49
C PHE A 210 -1.28 6.67 31.53
N SER A 211 -1.86 6.36 32.68
CA SER A 211 -2.72 5.19 32.89
C SER A 211 -4.21 5.40 32.63
N GLN A 212 -4.67 6.62 32.39
CA GLN A 212 -6.11 6.96 32.35
C GLN A 212 -6.67 7.35 30.97
N MET A 213 -6.07 6.95 29.86
CA MET A 213 -6.75 7.12 28.57
C MET A 213 -7.82 6.06 28.39
N PRO A 214 -9.07 6.46 28.08
CA PRO A 214 -10.17 5.52 27.96
C PRO A 214 -10.03 4.59 26.76
N ASP A 215 -10.57 3.39 26.96
CA ASP A 215 -10.71 2.34 25.96
C ASP A 215 -11.44 2.84 24.69
N ILE A 216 -10.92 2.54 23.52
CA ILE A 216 -11.33 3.07 22.19
C ILE A 216 -12.64 2.43 21.72
N LYS A 217 -13.68 2.39 22.53
CA LYS A 217 -14.97 1.78 22.12
C LYS A 217 -16.06 2.75 21.66
N ASN A 218 -15.81 4.05 21.62
CA ASN A 218 -16.81 5.01 21.18
C ASN A 218 -16.48 5.64 19.82
N LYS A 219 -17.21 5.21 18.82
CA LYS A 219 -17.31 5.82 17.49
C LYS A 219 -17.85 7.24 17.63
N ASN A 220 -17.18 8.19 16.98
CA ASN A 220 -17.60 9.57 16.77
C ASN A 220 -17.60 10.51 17.98
N GLY A 221 -16.55 11.27 18.14
CA GLY A 221 -16.50 12.47 18.98
C GLY A 221 -15.13 12.75 19.56
N PHE A 222 -14.71 13.99 19.48
CA PHE A 222 -13.58 14.50 20.25
C PHE A 222 -13.99 14.53 21.74
N LYS A 223 -13.21 13.88 22.61
CA LYS A 223 -13.35 14.03 24.05
C LYS A 223 -12.15 14.81 24.59
N GLU A 224 -12.45 15.82 25.38
CA GLU A 224 -11.46 16.55 26.17
C GLU A 224 -11.26 15.83 27.50
N ASN A 225 -10.01 15.71 27.97
CA ASN A 225 -9.55 15.66 29.35
C ASN A 225 -8.47 14.62 29.67
N GLU A 226 -7.22 15.02 29.51
CA GLU A 226 -6.13 14.62 30.40
C GLU A 226 -5.18 15.81 30.60
N HIS A 227 -4.94 16.16 31.85
CA HIS A 227 -4.03 17.26 32.20
C HIS A 227 -2.59 16.77 32.22
N ILE A 228 -1.75 17.29 31.33
CA ILE A 228 -0.30 17.23 31.45
C ILE A 228 0.16 18.63 31.86
N HIS A 229 0.50 18.86 33.11
CA HIS A 229 0.95 20.15 33.63
C HIS A 229 0.01 21.33 33.23
N GLU A 230 -1.29 21.22 33.55
CA GLU A 230 -2.31 22.25 33.32
C GLU A 230 -2.77 22.42 31.85
N GLU A 231 -2.13 21.73 30.88
CA GLU A 231 -2.59 21.72 29.50
C GLU A 231 -3.35 20.43 29.17
N SER A 232 -4.51 20.57 28.54
CA SER A 232 -5.31 19.42 28.09
C SER A 232 -4.83 18.91 26.75
N ILE A 233 -4.65 17.58 26.63
CA ILE A 233 -4.49 16.93 25.34
C ILE A 233 -5.86 16.47 24.87
N SER A 234 -6.29 17.00 23.75
CA SER A 234 -7.49 16.52 23.06
C SER A 234 -7.13 15.38 22.12
N TYR A 235 -8.00 14.39 22.01
CA TYR A 235 -7.81 13.28 21.08
C TYR A 235 -9.11 12.97 20.33
N GLY A 236 -8.96 12.36 19.16
CA GLY A 236 -10.08 11.94 18.33
C GLY A 236 -9.68 10.79 17.42
N PHE A 237 -10.67 10.07 16.95
CA PHE A 237 -10.50 8.99 16.01
C PHE A 237 -11.19 9.32 14.69
N ARG A 238 -10.47 9.14 13.57
CA ARG A 238 -11.04 9.15 12.22
C ARG A 238 -11.10 7.71 11.74
N ASP A 239 -12.31 7.21 11.56
CA ASP A 239 -12.55 5.91 10.93
C ASP A 239 -11.94 5.89 9.54
N GLY A 240 -11.23 4.83 9.19
CA GLY A 240 -10.67 4.61 7.85
C GLY A 240 -11.74 4.34 6.81
N GLY A 241 -12.96 4.08 7.25
CA GLY A 241 -14.04 3.64 6.39
C GLY A 241 -13.87 2.19 5.94
N ASP A 242 -14.79 1.74 5.12
CA ASP A 242 -14.67 0.45 4.45
C ASP A 242 -13.77 0.57 3.22
N ALA A 243 -12.76 -0.28 3.10
CA ALA A 243 -11.78 -0.21 2.01
C ALA A 243 -12.43 -0.36 0.62
N LEU A 244 -13.48 -1.19 0.49
CA LEU A 244 -14.20 -1.31 -0.78
C LEU A 244 -15.01 -0.06 -1.09
N ASP A 245 -15.66 0.54 -0.09
CA ASP A 245 -16.36 1.81 -0.28
C ASP A 245 -15.38 2.92 -0.70
N ASN A 246 -14.19 2.96 -0.10
CA ASN A 246 -13.11 3.85 -0.52
C ASN A 246 -12.72 3.63 -1.99
N LEU A 247 -12.61 2.36 -2.42
CA LEU A 247 -12.30 2.01 -3.80
C LEU A 247 -13.42 2.44 -4.76
N TYR A 248 -14.68 2.13 -4.47
CA TYR A 248 -15.82 2.47 -5.35
C TYR A 248 -16.08 3.97 -5.42
N THR A 249 -15.89 4.70 -4.34
CA THR A 249 -16.03 6.16 -4.29
C THR A 249 -14.82 6.92 -4.83
N GLY A 250 -13.69 6.23 -5.04
CA GLY A 250 -12.46 6.84 -5.55
C GLY A 250 -11.59 7.53 -4.50
N GLN A 251 -11.78 7.20 -3.26
CA GLN A 251 -10.86 7.59 -2.18
C GLN A 251 -9.58 6.74 -2.18
N SER A 252 -9.65 5.55 -2.77
CA SER A 252 -8.54 4.65 -3.04
C SER A 252 -8.62 4.17 -4.49
N ASP A 253 -7.49 3.93 -5.13
CA ASP A 253 -7.41 3.41 -6.50
C ASP A 253 -7.12 1.90 -6.55
N GLN A 254 -6.64 1.34 -5.43
CA GLN A 254 -6.19 -0.05 -5.35
C GLN A 254 -6.34 -0.61 -3.94
N ILE A 255 -6.71 -1.89 -3.86
CA ILE A 255 -6.64 -2.69 -2.62
C ILE A 255 -5.87 -3.97 -2.93
N LEU A 256 -4.81 -4.24 -2.17
CA LEU A 256 -4.04 -5.48 -2.24
C LEU A 256 -4.49 -6.43 -1.13
N PHE A 257 -4.96 -7.62 -1.49
CA PHE A 257 -5.52 -8.62 -0.60
C PHE A 257 -4.63 -9.84 -0.41
N PHE A 258 -4.64 -10.38 0.81
CA PHE A 258 -4.03 -11.66 1.20
C PHE A 258 -5.00 -12.44 2.09
N LEU A 259 -4.98 -13.78 2.02
CA LEU A 259 -5.67 -14.59 3.02
C LEU A 259 -4.95 -14.49 4.36
N LYS A 260 -5.71 -14.31 5.43
CA LYS A 260 -5.16 -14.40 6.79
C LYS A 260 -4.60 -15.81 7.05
N LYS A 261 -3.50 -15.87 7.78
CA LYS A 261 -2.99 -17.14 8.32
C LYS A 261 -3.92 -17.57 9.48
N ASP A 262 -4.33 -18.84 9.49
CA ASP A 262 -5.33 -19.42 10.42
C ASP A 262 -4.94 -19.41 11.91
N ASN A 263 -4.09 -18.52 12.39
CA ASN A 263 -3.65 -18.49 13.79
C ASN A 263 -4.63 -17.82 14.77
N ASP A 264 -5.72 -17.20 14.29
CA ASP A 264 -6.67 -16.45 15.13
C ASP A 264 -8.10 -17.03 15.07
N SER A 265 -8.26 -18.33 15.33
CA SER A 265 -9.58 -18.98 15.37
C SER A 265 -10.38 -18.73 16.66
N HIS A 266 -10.11 -17.65 17.41
CA HIS A 266 -10.90 -17.29 18.59
C HIS A 266 -11.44 -15.87 18.51
N SER A 267 -12.77 -15.83 18.48
CA SER A 267 -13.66 -14.69 18.73
C SER A 267 -13.89 -13.70 17.57
N ALA A 268 -15.03 -13.83 16.94
CA ALA A 268 -16.07 -12.82 16.79
C ALA A 268 -17.26 -13.45 16.08
N GLU A 269 -18.47 -13.22 16.57
CA GLU A 269 -19.69 -13.48 15.83
C GLU A 269 -19.59 -12.74 14.50
N LYS A 270 -19.44 -13.50 13.43
CA LYS A 270 -19.19 -13.01 12.07
C LYS A 270 -20.43 -12.30 11.57
N ALA A 271 -20.32 -11.01 11.27
CA ALA A 271 -21.21 -10.38 10.30
C ALA A 271 -20.88 -10.98 8.92
N VAL A 272 -21.50 -12.09 8.62
CA VAL A 272 -21.35 -12.83 7.35
C VAL A 272 -22.41 -12.25 6.42
N ASP A 273 -22.02 -11.84 5.20
CA ASP A 273 -22.97 -11.55 4.15
C ASP A 273 -23.73 -12.82 3.73
N GLU A 274 -24.81 -12.69 2.96
CA GLU A 274 -25.62 -13.83 2.50
C GLU A 274 -24.81 -14.88 1.73
N ASN A 275 -23.60 -14.58 1.29
CA ASN A 275 -22.65 -15.45 0.58
C ASN A 275 -21.45 -15.90 1.43
N GLY A 276 -21.41 -15.55 2.72
CA GLY A 276 -20.40 -16.05 3.65
C GLY A 276 -18.99 -15.46 3.52
N THR A 277 -18.78 -14.35 2.79
CA THR A 277 -17.47 -13.74 2.62
C THR A 277 -17.40 -12.37 3.27
N SER A 278 -16.46 -12.17 4.19
CA SER A 278 -16.22 -10.90 4.89
C SER A 278 -14.81 -10.36 4.60
N LEU A 279 -14.64 -9.04 4.63
CA LEU A 279 -13.32 -8.40 4.61
C LEU A 279 -12.42 -8.86 5.77
N GLU A 280 -13.01 -9.35 6.86
CA GLU A 280 -12.29 -9.87 8.02
C GLU A 280 -11.44 -11.11 7.72
N GLU A 281 -11.74 -11.82 6.64
CA GLU A 281 -10.98 -13.00 6.20
C GLU A 281 -9.64 -12.63 5.56
N PHE A 282 -9.43 -11.34 5.26
CA PHE A 282 -8.28 -10.86 4.53
C PHE A 282 -7.42 -9.91 5.36
N ASP A 283 -6.12 -9.97 5.15
CA ASP A 283 -5.23 -8.84 5.36
C ASP A 283 -5.22 -8.02 4.06
N PHE A 284 -5.37 -6.71 4.17
CA PHE A 284 -5.42 -5.84 3.00
C PHE A 284 -4.76 -4.49 3.22
N TYR A 285 -4.29 -3.90 2.11
CA TYR A 285 -3.61 -2.61 2.09
C TYR A 285 -4.05 -1.79 0.88
N GLU A 286 -4.36 -0.50 1.10
CA GLU A 286 -4.80 0.43 0.07
C GLU A 286 -3.62 1.17 -0.55
N ASP A 287 -3.63 1.33 -1.88
CA ASP A 287 -2.71 2.13 -2.69
C ASP A 287 -1.22 1.85 -2.41
N ILE A 288 -0.83 0.58 -2.37
CA ILE A 288 0.55 0.14 -2.12
C ILE A 288 1.31 0.00 -3.44
N ASN A 289 2.51 0.61 -3.50
CA ASN A 289 3.42 0.36 -4.61
C ASN A 289 4.13 -0.98 -4.43
N LEU A 290 4.00 -1.85 -5.43
CA LEU A 290 4.71 -3.13 -5.46
C LEU A 290 6.21 -2.92 -5.72
N PRO A 291 7.09 -3.86 -5.31
CA PRO A 291 8.48 -3.88 -5.73
C PRO A 291 8.60 -3.87 -7.25
N ALA A 292 9.57 -3.12 -7.78
CA ALA A 292 9.85 -3.14 -9.21
C ALA A 292 10.21 -4.56 -9.67
N GLY A 293 9.72 -4.95 -10.85
CA GLY A 293 9.88 -6.30 -11.37
C GLY A 293 8.82 -7.30 -10.90
N SER A 294 7.91 -6.94 -9.98
CA SER A 294 6.75 -7.78 -9.65
C SER A 294 5.95 -8.12 -10.92
N LEU A 295 5.38 -9.32 -10.95
CA LEU A 295 4.49 -9.75 -12.03
C LEU A 295 3.05 -9.35 -11.70
N VAL A 296 2.37 -8.71 -12.63
CA VAL A 296 0.96 -8.34 -12.50
C VAL A 296 0.18 -9.02 -13.62
N TYR A 297 -0.80 -9.83 -13.24
CA TYR A 297 -1.65 -10.54 -14.19
C TYR A 297 -3.09 -9.98 -14.15
N PRO A 298 -3.46 -9.09 -15.08
CA PRO A 298 -4.82 -8.58 -15.17
C PRO A 298 -5.76 -9.61 -15.74
N GLY A 299 -6.91 -9.82 -15.08
CA GLY A 299 -7.91 -10.77 -15.56
C GLY A 299 -9.21 -10.74 -14.76
N SER A 300 -10.23 -11.43 -15.24
CA SER A 300 -11.48 -11.61 -14.50
C SER A 300 -11.44 -12.82 -13.56
N PHE A 301 -10.60 -13.81 -13.86
CA PHE A 301 -10.40 -15.07 -13.11
C PHE A 301 -11.74 -15.71 -12.65
N ASN A 302 -12.68 -15.84 -13.55
CA ASN A 302 -14.01 -16.35 -13.29
C ASN A 302 -14.34 -17.58 -14.17
N PRO A 303 -13.90 -18.79 -13.76
CA PRO A 303 -12.93 -19.10 -12.71
C PRO A 303 -11.48 -18.93 -13.15
N ILE A 304 -10.54 -19.03 -12.17
CA ILE A 304 -9.14 -19.31 -12.46
C ILE A 304 -9.03 -20.73 -13.01
N HIS A 305 -8.09 -21.01 -13.91
CA HIS A 305 -7.90 -22.31 -14.50
C HIS A 305 -6.43 -22.57 -14.84
N GLU A 306 -6.12 -23.80 -15.18
CA GLU A 306 -4.75 -24.28 -15.46
C GLU A 306 -4.00 -23.39 -16.46
N GLY A 307 -4.68 -22.86 -17.48
CA GLY A 307 -4.07 -21.94 -18.45
C GLY A 307 -3.52 -20.67 -17.83
N HIS A 308 -4.22 -20.10 -16.83
CA HIS A 308 -3.72 -18.95 -16.07
C HIS A 308 -2.49 -19.32 -15.26
N ILE A 309 -2.52 -20.45 -14.56
CA ILE A 309 -1.43 -20.92 -13.72
C ILE A 309 -0.19 -21.20 -14.57
N LYS A 310 -0.34 -21.93 -15.68
CA LYS A 310 0.76 -22.27 -16.58
C LYS A 310 1.43 -21.01 -17.17
N LEU A 311 0.65 -19.98 -17.50
CA LEU A 311 1.21 -18.72 -17.99
C LEU A 311 2.07 -18.02 -16.92
N VAL A 312 1.60 -18.02 -15.67
CA VAL A 312 2.36 -17.47 -14.54
C VAL A 312 3.62 -18.27 -14.29
N GLN A 313 3.54 -19.61 -14.25
CA GLN A 313 4.70 -20.48 -14.08
C GLN A 313 5.75 -20.23 -15.18
N THR A 314 5.31 -20.15 -16.44
CA THR A 314 6.21 -19.86 -17.57
C THR A 314 6.86 -18.47 -17.44
N ALA A 315 6.13 -17.48 -16.94
CA ALA A 315 6.69 -16.15 -16.68
C ALA A 315 7.73 -16.15 -15.55
N LEU A 316 7.50 -16.94 -14.49
CA LEU A 316 8.49 -17.14 -13.42
C LEU A 316 9.74 -17.87 -13.91
N ASP A 317 9.58 -18.93 -14.70
CA ASP A 317 10.67 -19.68 -15.31
C ASP A 317 11.53 -18.79 -16.23
N PHE A 318 10.90 -17.84 -16.91
CA PHE A 318 11.61 -16.86 -17.73
C PHE A 318 12.53 -15.97 -16.88
N TYR A 319 12.09 -15.51 -15.71
CA TYR A 319 12.88 -14.66 -14.81
C TYR A 319 13.81 -15.47 -13.89
N LYS A 320 13.53 -16.76 -13.66
CA LYS A 320 14.28 -17.67 -12.79
C LYS A 320 14.38 -17.18 -11.33
N ASP A 321 13.35 -16.53 -10.83
CA ASP A 321 13.26 -16.06 -9.45
C ASP A 321 11.82 -16.16 -8.92
N ASP A 322 11.66 -16.12 -7.57
CA ASP A 322 10.38 -16.17 -6.86
C ASP A 322 9.83 -14.74 -6.62
N ARG A 323 9.80 -13.90 -7.66
CA ARG A 323 9.29 -12.53 -7.55
C ARG A 323 7.80 -12.49 -7.19
N PRO A 324 7.33 -11.37 -6.59
CA PRO A 324 5.93 -11.19 -6.27
C PRO A 324 5.01 -11.33 -7.48
N ILE A 325 3.91 -12.05 -7.31
CA ILE A 325 2.84 -12.21 -8.30
C ILE A 325 1.55 -11.63 -7.76
N VAL A 326 0.97 -10.74 -8.51
CA VAL A 326 -0.30 -10.12 -8.18
C VAL A 326 -1.30 -10.35 -9.30
N PHE A 327 -2.35 -11.10 -9.01
CA PHE A 327 -3.51 -11.19 -9.90
C PHE A 327 -4.34 -9.92 -9.74
N GLU A 328 -4.59 -9.21 -10.84
CA GLU A 328 -5.32 -7.94 -10.80
C GLU A 328 -6.74 -8.11 -11.33
N ILE A 329 -7.73 -7.69 -10.53
CA ILE A 329 -9.14 -7.67 -10.88
C ILE A 329 -9.60 -6.21 -10.95
N ALA A 330 -10.11 -5.76 -12.09
CA ALA A 330 -10.71 -4.45 -12.21
C ALA A 330 -12.14 -4.47 -11.61
N ALA A 331 -12.36 -3.70 -10.54
CA ALA A 331 -13.68 -3.52 -9.93
C ALA A 331 -14.62 -2.72 -10.87
N ILE A 332 -14.05 -1.78 -11.64
CA ILE A 332 -14.72 -0.97 -12.64
C ILE A 332 -14.15 -1.35 -14.00
N ASN A 333 -15.02 -1.73 -14.95
CA ASN A 333 -14.61 -2.05 -16.31
C ASN A 333 -14.98 -0.88 -17.24
N ALA A 334 -14.20 -0.69 -18.33
CA ALA A 334 -14.48 0.35 -19.31
C ALA A 334 -15.83 0.11 -20.05
N ASP A 335 -16.19 -1.16 -20.26
CA ASP A 335 -17.32 -1.56 -21.12
C ASP A 335 -18.50 -2.17 -20.33
N LYS A 336 -18.40 -2.28 -18.99
CA LYS A 336 -19.41 -2.96 -18.16
C LYS A 336 -19.65 -2.18 -16.88
N SER A 337 -20.81 -2.39 -16.25
CA SER A 337 -21.08 -1.91 -14.88
C SER A 337 -20.02 -2.40 -13.90
N ALA A 338 -19.83 -1.61 -12.83
CA ALA A 338 -18.96 -2.00 -11.71
C ALA A 338 -19.40 -3.38 -11.16
N LEU A 339 -18.43 -4.20 -10.78
CA LEU A 339 -18.70 -5.47 -10.12
C LEU A 339 -19.38 -5.23 -8.77
N PRO A 340 -20.48 -5.93 -8.43
CA PRO A 340 -21.03 -5.89 -7.11
C PRO A 340 -19.99 -6.31 -6.06
N ARG A 341 -20.06 -5.71 -4.89
CA ARG A 341 -19.11 -5.91 -3.78
C ARG A 341 -18.95 -7.39 -3.38
N GLU A 342 -20.06 -8.08 -3.20
CA GLU A 342 -20.12 -9.47 -2.78
C GLU A 342 -19.47 -10.39 -3.83
N LEU A 343 -19.79 -10.15 -5.10
CA LEU A 343 -19.20 -10.89 -6.21
C LEU A 343 -17.69 -10.66 -6.32
N LEU A 344 -17.23 -9.43 -6.06
CA LEU A 344 -15.82 -9.09 -6.07
C LEU A 344 -15.06 -9.84 -4.98
N LEU A 345 -15.54 -9.78 -3.73
CA LEU A 345 -14.93 -10.50 -2.60
C LEU A 345 -14.94 -12.01 -2.80
N SER A 346 -16.05 -12.55 -3.30
CA SER A 346 -16.15 -13.98 -3.65
C SER A 346 -15.07 -14.38 -4.68
N ARG A 347 -14.82 -13.56 -5.71
CA ARG A 347 -13.76 -13.82 -6.69
C ARG A 347 -12.36 -13.76 -6.07
N VAL A 348 -12.09 -12.74 -5.23
CA VAL A 348 -10.82 -12.62 -4.51
C VAL A 348 -10.58 -13.87 -3.65
N LYS A 349 -11.60 -14.30 -2.89
CA LYS A 349 -11.53 -15.50 -2.04
C LYS A 349 -11.28 -16.76 -2.87
N LYS A 350 -12.11 -17.00 -3.90
CA LYS A 350 -11.98 -18.16 -4.79
C LYS A 350 -10.60 -18.23 -5.45
N LEU A 351 -10.04 -17.10 -5.86
CA LEU A 351 -8.71 -17.04 -6.48
C LEU A 351 -7.64 -17.41 -5.46
N LEU A 352 -7.59 -16.74 -4.31
CA LEU A 352 -6.57 -16.97 -3.28
C LEU A 352 -6.67 -18.36 -2.64
N SER A 353 -7.86 -18.97 -2.61
CA SER A 353 -8.10 -20.31 -2.04
C SER A 353 -8.11 -21.44 -3.07
N SER A 354 -7.97 -21.14 -4.38
CA SER A 354 -8.07 -22.16 -5.43
C SER A 354 -7.05 -23.28 -5.28
N LEU A 355 -7.48 -24.50 -5.58
CA LEU A 355 -6.63 -25.69 -5.54
C LEU A 355 -5.55 -25.62 -6.64
N GLU A 356 -5.89 -25.08 -7.80
CA GLU A 356 -4.97 -24.88 -8.91
C GLU A 356 -3.79 -24.02 -8.49
N LEU A 357 -4.04 -22.93 -7.78
CA LEU A 357 -3.00 -22.06 -7.29
C LEU A 357 -2.18 -22.71 -6.16
N LYS A 358 -2.85 -23.35 -5.18
CA LYS A 358 -2.19 -24.04 -4.07
C LYS A 358 -1.28 -25.17 -4.54
N ASN A 359 -1.71 -25.94 -5.53
CA ASN A 359 -0.97 -27.08 -6.07
C ASN A 359 0.08 -26.69 -7.11
N SER A 360 0.10 -25.44 -7.56
CA SER A 360 1.01 -24.97 -8.62
C SER A 360 2.46 -24.83 -8.18
N GLY A 361 2.72 -24.77 -6.87
CA GLY A 361 4.03 -24.42 -6.32
C GLY A 361 4.36 -22.92 -6.42
N ILE A 362 3.48 -22.11 -6.98
CA ILE A 362 3.64 -20.65 -7.02
C ILE A 362 3.52 -20.13 -5.59
N LYS A 363 4.55 -19.46 -5.14
CA LYS A 363 4.64 -18.77 -3.85
C LYS A 363 4.47 -17.28 -4.07
N ASN A 364 4.46 -16.49 -3.01
CA ASN A 364 4.54 -15.03 -3.09
C ASN A 364 3.39 -14.40 -3.90
N VAL A 365 2.14 -14.77 -3.58
CA VAL A 365 0.93 -14.42 -4.33
C VAL A 365 0.07 -13.44 -3.54
N GLY A 366 -0.46 -12.43 -4.25
CA GLY A 366 -1.51 -11.52 -3.78
C GLY A 366 -2.58 -11.29 -4.84
N VAL A 367 -3.69 -10.70 -4.45
CA VAL A 367 -4.74 -10.23 -5.38
C VAL A 367 -4.90 -8.74 -5.22
N SER A 368 -4.75 -8.00 -6.30
CA SER A 368 -5.04 -6.56 -6.34
C SER A 368 -6.39 -6.30 -6.99
N VAL A 369 -7.22 -5.55 -6.31
CA VAL A 369 -8.46 -5.02 -6.88
C VAL A 369 -8.23 -3.55 -7.20
N THR A 370 -8.54 -3.14 -8.44
CA THR A 370 -8.31 -1.77 -8.89
C THR A 370 -9.57 -1.14 -9.48
N ARG A 371 -9.63 0.19 -9.43
CA ARG A 371 -10.65 0.97 -10.16
C ARG A 371 -10.18 1.48 -11.52
N LYS A 372 -9.00 1.08 -11.96
CA LYS A 372 -8.35 1.55 -13.20
C LYS A 372 -8.54 0.53 -14.32
N PRO A 373 -9.50 0.73 -15.26
CA PRO A 373 -9.79 -0.24 -16.31
C PRO A 373 -8.72 -0.29 -17.42
N LEU A 374 -8.05 0.83 -17.71
CA LEU A 374 -7.11 0.93 -18.84
C LEU A 374 -5.68 0.60 -18.43
N PHE A 375 -4.91 -0.04 -19.30
CA PHE A 375 -3.52 -0.40 -19.03
C PHE A 375 -2.63 0.80 -18.71
N VAL A 376 -2.81 1.94 -19.36
CA VAL A 376 -2.06 3.17 -19.05
C VAL A 376 -2.30 3.62 -17.61
N GLN A 377 -3.53 3.49 -17.12
CA GLN A 377 -3.90 3.80 -15.75
C GLN A 377 -3.36 2.75 -14.76
N LYS A 378 -3.41 1.45 -15.13
CA LYS A 378 -2.79 0.37 -14.34
C LYS A 378 -1.29 0.55 -14.22
N ALA A 379 -0.62 1.00 -15.26
CA ALA A 379 0.81 1.31 -15.26
C ALA A 379 1.19 2.44 -14.28
N GLU A 380 0.23 3.31 -13.93
CA GLU A 380 0.43 4.31 -12.88
C GLU A 380 0.44 3.71 -11.47
N LEU A 381 -0.36 2.65 -11.25
CA LEU A 381 -0.41 1.92 -9.99
C LEU A 381 0.76 0.93 -9.85
N PHE A 382 1.12 0.28 -10.95
CA PHE A 382 2.09 -0.81 -11.00
C PHE A 382 3.41 -0.38 -11.68
N LYS A 383 4.01 0.71 -11.21
CA LYS A 383 5.26 1.26 -11.79
C LYS A 383 6.40 0.25 -11.70
N GLY A 384 7.12 0.07 -12.81
CA GLY A 384 8.25 -0.85 -12.88
C GLY A 384 7.88 -2.34 -12.84
N CYS A 385 6.59 -2.67 -12.81
CA CYS A 385 6.11 -4.06 -12.83
C CYS A 385 6.04 -4.61 -14.26
N THR A 386 6.04 -5.93 -14.36
CA THR A 386 5.83 -6.64 -15.63
C THR A 386 4.42 -7.19 -15.69
N PHE A 387 3.66 -6.79 -16.69
CA PHE A 387 2.32 -7.32 -16.93
C PHE A 387 2.38 -8.66 -17.67
N ILE A 388 1.61 -9.63 -17.18
CA ILE A 388 1.37 -10.90 -17.89
C ILE A 388 0.07 -10.74 -18.67
N ILE A 389 0.12 -10.91 -20.00
CA ILE A 389 -1.03 -10.74 -20.87
C ILE A 389 -1.10 -11.83 -21.93
N GLY A 390 -2.29 -12.08 -22.47
CA GLY A 390 -2.45 -12.88 -23.68
C GLY A 390 -2.29 -12.07 -24.97
N SER A 391 -2.07 -12.74 -26.09
CA SER A 391 -1.98 -12.12 -27.41
C SER A 391 -3.22 -11.29 -27.77
N ASP A 392 -4.43 -11.70 -27.37
CA ASP A 392 -5.67 -10.95 -27.60
C ASP A 392 -5.63 -9.58 -26.88
N THR A 393 -5.07 -9.55 -25.68
CA THR A 393 -4.90 -8.31 -24.92
C THR A 393 -3.83 -7.41 -25.53
N MET A 394 -2.74 -8.00 -26.01
CA MET A 394 -1.71 -7.24 -26.74
C MET A 394 -2.27 -6.60 -28.01
N LEU A 395 -3.06 -7.33 -28.77
CA LEU A 395 -3.73 -6.79 -29.97
C LEU A 395 -4.63 -5.59 -29.64
N ARG A 396 -5.35 -5.63 -28.52
CA ARG A 396 -6.15 -4.48 -28.06
C ARG A 396 -5.27 -3.32 -27.62
N LEU A 397 -4.21 -3.59 -26.87
CA LEU A 397 -3.27 -2.58 -26.39
C LEU A 397 -2.55 -1.85 -27.51
N LEU A 398 -2.28 -2.52 -28.63
CA LEU A 398 -1.61 -1.97 -29.81
C LEU A 398 -2.59 -1.49 -30.90
N ASN A 399 -3.87 -1.36 -30.59
CA ASN A 399 -4.88 -0.90 -31.53
C ASN A 399 -5.28 0.55 -31.25
N PRO A 400 -4.96 1.50 -32.17
CA PRO A 400 -5.21 2.94 -31.97
C PRO A 400 -6.67 3.29 -31.65
N LYS A 401 -7.65 2.49 -32.12
CA LYS A 401 -9.07 2.76 -31.87
C LYS A 401 -9.46 2.87 -30.39
N TYR A 402 -8.70 2.22 -29.49
CA TYR A 402 -8.95 2.27 -28.04
C TYR A 402 -8.39 3.53 -27.37
N TYR A 403 -7.73 4.40 -28.12
CA TYR A 403 -7.12 5.64 -27.64
C TYR A 403 -7.80 6.89 -28.24
N ALA A 404 -8.82 6.69 -29.07
CA ALA A 404 -9.55 7.77 -29.71
C ALA A 404 -10.40 8.56 -28.70
N ASN A 405 -10.21 9.86 -28.61
CA ASN A 405 -11.16 10.76 -27.97
C ASN A 405 -12.36 10.96 -28.89
N SER A 406 -13.57 10.59 -28.47
CA SER A 406 -14.76 10.42 -29.29
C SER A 406 -15.44 11.70 -29.78
N ASN A 407 -14.97 12.92 -29.44
CA ASN A 407 -15.90 14.05 -29.42
C ASN A 407 -15.57 15.29 -30.27
N GLU A 408 -14.49 15.38 -31.06
CA GLU A 408 -14.16 16.69 -31.66
C GLU A 408 -13.68 16.74 -33.12
N ILE A 409 -13.60 15.63 -33.86
CA ILE A 409 -13.03 15.68 -35.23
C ILE A 409 -13.92 14.97 -36.24
N ASP A 410 -14.33 15.70 -37.29
CA ASP A 410 -15.15 15.20 -38.40
C ASP A 410 -14.35 14.45 -39.47
N ASP A 411 -13.03 14.65 -39.57
CA ASP A 411 -12.18 14.00 -40.57
C ASP A 411 -11.61 12.65 -40.06
N LYS A 412 -11.85 11.60 -40.85
CA LYS A 412 -11.41 10.23 -40.55
C LYS A 412 -9.92 10.04 -40.54
N GLU A 413 -9.16 10.73 -41.40
CA GLU A 413 -7.70 10.59 -41.49
C GLU A 413 -7.02 11.27 -40.29
N ASP A 414 -7.47 12.46 -39.93
CA ASP A 414 -6.99 13.18 -38.75
C ASP A 414 -7.29 12.43 -37.45
N LYS A 415 -8.47 11.80 -37.36
CA LYS A 415 -8.89 10.97 -36.24
C LYS A 415 -7.99 9.73 -36.05
N ASN A 416 -7.65 9.05 -37.15
CA ASN A 416 -6.78 7.89 -37.11
C ASN A 416 -5.35 8.28 -36.68
N MET A 417 -4.81 9.40 -37.18
CA MET A 417 -3.49 9.89 -36.79
C MET A 417 -3.46 10.29 -35.32
N GLN A 418 -4.47 10.98 -34.83
CA GLN A 418 -4.55 11.38 -33.41
C GLN A 418 -4.66 10.16 -32.49
N SER A 419 -5.44 9.14 -32.86
CA SER A 419 -5.55 7.89 -32.10
C SER A 419 -4.21 7.15 -32.04
N LEU A 420 -3.46 7.14 -33.14
CA LEU A 420 -2.12 6.56 -33.21
C LEU A 420 -1.14 7.32 -32.29
N LEU A 421 -1.13 8.65 -32.36
CA LEU A 421 -0.28 9.48 -31.49
C LEU A 421 -0.63 9.30 -30.00
N ALA A 422 -1.91 9.25 -29.67
CA ALA A 422 -2.37 9.00 -28.31
C ALA A 422 -1.93 7.60 -27.79
N MET A 423 -2.02 6.57 -28.65
CA MET A 423 -1.51 5.24 -28.34
C MET A 423 0.00 5.25 -28.08
N VAL A 424 0.79 5.86 -28.99
CA VAL A 424 2.25 5.94 -28.83
C VAL A 424 2.62 6.70 -27.57
N ALA A 425 1.95 7.81 -27.26
CA ALA A 425 2.17 8.57 -26.05
C ALA A 425 1.86 7.75 -24.77
N ALA A 426 0.75 7.00 -24.77
CA ALA A 426 0.38 6.11 -23.68
C ALA A 426 1.42 5.00 -23.47
N LEU A 427 1.86 4.34 -24.53
CA LEU A 427 2.88 3.28 -24.48
C LEU A 427 4.25 3.84 -24.07
N SER A 428 4.64 5.01 -24.56
CA SER A 428 5.87 5.70 -24.13
C SER A 428 5.84 6.00 -22.62
N SER A 429 4.70 6.46 -22.11
CA SER A 429 4.51 6.73 -20.70
C SER A 429 4.63 5.45 -19.84
N MET A 430 4.17 4.29 -20.33
CA MET A 430 4.38 3.00 -19.66
C MET A 430 5.86 2.61 -19.68
N TYR A 431 6.53 2.80 -20.80
CA TYR A 431 7.97 2.55 -20.93
C TYR A 431 8.79 3.39 -19.94
N GLU A 432 8.51 4.68 -19.84
CA GLU A 432 9.19 5.61 -18.92
C GLU A 432 8.99 5.23 -17.46
N ARG A 433 7.83 4.61 -17.11
CA ARG A 433 7.57 4.05 -15.79
C ARG A 433 8.29 2.72 -15.54
N GLY A 434 9.00 2.18 -16.53
CA GLY A 434 9.72 0.90 -16.45
C GLY A 434 8.84 -0.34 -16.58
N ASN A 435 7.61 -0.18 -17.09
CA ASN A 435 6.71 -1.33 -17.29
C ASN A 435 7.18 -2.19 -18.47
N LYS A 436 6.93 -3.50 -18.34
CA LYS A 436 7.19 -4.52 -19.35
C LYS A 436 6.00 -5.44 -19.51
N PHE A 437 5.99 -6.24 -20.55
CA PHE A 437 4.93 -7.20 -20.84
C PHE A 437 5.51 -8.56 -21.19
N ILE A 438 5.00 -9.61 -20.53
CA ILE A 438 5.16 -11.00 -21.00
C ILE A 438 3.87 -11.39 -21.70
N VAL A 439 4.01 -11.90 -22.92
CA VAL A 439 2.87 -12.18 -23.80
C VAL A 439 2.78 -13.67 -24.08
N GLY A 440 1.72 -14.30 -23.55
CA GLY A 440 1.36 -15.67 -23.89
C GLY A 440 0.67 -15.73 -25.25
N GLY A 441 1.21 -16.54 -26.16
CA GLY A 441 0.58 -16.80 -27.45
C GLY A 441 -0.69 -17.64 -27.31
N ARG A 442 -1.58 -17.54 -28.30
CA ARG A 442 -2.84 -18.26 -28.35
C ARG A 442 -3.15 -18.73 -29.78
N LYS A 443 -3.84 -19.84 -29.89
CA LYS A 443 -4.41 -20.29 -31.17
C LYS A 443 -5.64 -19.44 -31.52
N ASP A 444 -5.65 -18.83 -32.70
CA ASP A 444 -6.82 -18.15 -33.25
C ASP A 444 -7.88 -19.20 -33.64
N ILE A 445 -9.10 -19.00 -33.18
CA ILE A 445 -10.21 -19.95 -33.40
C ILE A 445 -10.64 -19.95 -34.87
N THR A 446 -10.49 -18.82 -35.57
CA THR A 446 -10.96 -18.63 -36.95
C THR A 446 -9.94 -19.10 -37.97
N THR A 447 -8.67 -18.73 -37.80
CA THR A 447 -7.59 -19.06 -38.73
C THR A 447 -6.86 -20.34 -38.40
N ASN A 448 -7.03 -20.83 -37.17
CA ASN A 448 -6.29 -21.97 -36.59
C ASN A 448 -4.78 -21.74 -36.44
N ASP A 449 -4.30 -20.50 -36.67
CA ASP A 449 -2.91 -20.11 -36.56
C ASP A 449 -2.55 -19.78 -35.09
N PHE A 450 -1.27 -19.96 -34.75
CA PHE A 450 -0.76 -19.55 -33.43
C PHE A 450 -0.33 -18.09 -33.44
N VAL A 451 -1.13 -17.22 -32.82
CA VAL A 451 -0.82 -15.80 -32.67
C VAL A 451 0.11 -15.59 -31.48
N CYS A 452 1.33 -15.13 -31.76
CA CYS A 452 2.34 -14.82 -30.74
C CYS A 452 2.75 -13.34 -30.78
N CYS A 453 3.53 -12.92 -29.80
CA CYS A 453 4.05 -11.56 -29.71
C CYS A 453 4.80 -11.14 -30.99
N ASP A 454 5.71 -11.99 -31.49
CA ASP A 454 6.53 -11.68 -32.66
C ASP A 454 5.68 -11.45 -33.90
N SER A 455 4.64 -12.29 -34.12
CA SER A 455 3.72 -12.10 -35.24
C SER A 455 2.95 -10.78 -35.17
N ILE A 456 2.60 -10.34 -33.96
CA ILE A 456 1.92 -9.05 -33.73
C ILE A 456 2.89 -7.88 -33.98
N ILE A 457 4.10 -7.93 -33.44
CA ILE A 457 5.11 -6.85 -33.61
C ILE A 457 5.53 -6.69 -35.09
N GLN A 458 5.55 -7.78 -35.84
CA GLN A 458 5.86 -7.78 -37.29
C GLN A 458 4.69 -7.34 -38.17
N SER A 459 3.50 -7.21 -37.61
CA SER A 459 2.31 -6.77 -38.34
C SER A 459 2.44 -5.32 -38.85
N GLU A 460 1.66 -4.96 -39.87
CA GLU A 460 1.66 -3.60 -40.41
C GLU A 460 1.36 -2.53 -39.37
N VAL A 461 0.47 -2.82 -38.43
CA VAL A 461 0.06 -1.89 -37.35
C VAL A 461 1.23 -1.55 -36.43
N CYS A 462 2.16 -2.46 -36.25
CA CYS A 462 3.30 -2.28 -35.32
C CYS A 462 4.60 -1.92 -36.03
N ARG A 463 4.62 -1.91 -37.38
CA ARG A 463 5.85 -1.66 -38.17
C ARG A 463 6.55 -0.36 -37.76
N ASP A 464 5.81 0.70 -37.62
CA ASP A 464 6.31 2.06 -37.39
C ASP A 464 6.38 2.44 -35.90
N LEU A 465 6.09 1.51 -35.00
CA LEU A 465 6.24 1.75 -33.57
C LEU A 465 7.72 1.94 -33.20
N PRO A 466 8.05 2.89 -32.30
CA PRO A 466 9.40 3.06 -31.77
C PRO A 466 9.96 1.77 -31.18
N THR A 467 11.27 1.53 -31.35
CA THR A 467 11.94 0.30 -30.91
C THR A 467 11.80 0.09 -29.38
N ASN A 468 11.94 1.16 -28.59
CA ASN A 468 11.75 1.08 -27.14
C ASN A 468 10.35 0.62 -26.72
N ILE A 469 9.31 0.94 -27.49
CA ILE A 469 7.96 0.42 -27.26
C ILE A 469 7.90 -1.07 -27.60
N LYS A 470 8.48 -1.50 -28.72
CA LYS A 470 8.54 -2.91 -29.11
C LYS A 470 9.29 -3.75 -28.06
N ASP A 471 10.38 -3.22 -27.53
CA ASP A 471 11.24 -3.88 -26.54
C ASP A 471 10.57 -4.07 -25.16
N MET A 472 9.42 -3.40 -24.91
CA MET A 472 8.63 -3.68 -23.71
C MET A 472 7.98 -5.06 -23.73
N PHE A 473 7.73 -5.63 -24.92
CA PHE A 473 6.97 -6.87 -25.11
C PHE A 473 7.91 -8.05 -25.30
N HIS A 474 7.78 -9.03 -24.41
CA HIS A 474 8.48 -10.29 -24.50
C HIS A 474 7.53 -11.44 -24.79
N GLY A 475 7.64 -12.06 -25.95
CA GLY A 475 6.80 -13.15 -26.40
C GLY A 475 7.23 -14.49 -25.83
N LEU A 476 6.30 -15.28 -25.33
CA LEU A 476 6.50 -16.70 -25.07
C LEU A 476 6.20 -17.46 -26.35
N ASN A 477 7.16 -18.27 -26.79
CA ASN A 477 6.96 -19.08 -27.99
C ASN A 477 6.08 -20.30 -27.71
N GLN A 478 5.61 -20.98 -28.78
CA GLN A 478 4.67 -22.10 -28.70
C GLN A 478 5.19 -23.29 -27.86
N THR A 479 6.51 -23.48 -27.78
CA THR A 479 7.12 -24.56 -26.99
C THR A 479 7.19 -24.22 -25.51
N GLN A 480 7.27 -22.92 -25.16
CA GLN A 480 7.27 -22.45 -23.78
C GLN A 480 5.85 -22.39 -23.21
N PHE A 481 4.92 -21.86 -23.98
CA PHE A 481 3.54 -21.71 -23.56
C PHE A 481 2.55 -21.99 -24.69
N ARG A 482 1.69 -22.98 -24.47
CA ARG A 482 0.52 -23.24 -25.29
C ARG A 482 -0.60 -23.77 -24.42
N VAL A 483 -1.69 -23.02 -24.35
CA VAL A 483 -2.93 -23.44 -23.71
C VAL A 483 -4.10 -23.02 -24.58
N ASP A 484 -4.90 -24.01 -24.99
CA ASP A 484 -6.05 -23.81 -25.88
C ASP A 484 -7.37 -23.72 -25.10
N LEU A 485 -7.31 -23.46 -23.76
CA LEU A 485 -8.47 -23.31 -22.88
C LEU A 485 -8.84 -21.83 -22.69
N SER A 486 -10.15 -21.53 -22.67
CA SER A 486 -10.65 -20.21 -22.30
C SER A 486 -11.66 -20.29 -21.16
N SER A 487 -11.69 -19.24 -20.30
CA SER A 487 -12.67 -19.13 -19.21
C SER A 487 -14.12 -19.16 -19.72
N SER A 488 -14.38 -18.73 -20.95
CA SER A 488 -15.72 -18.80 -21.58
C SER A 488 -16.15 -20.24 -21.85
N GLN A 489 -15.26 -21.03 -22.45
CA GLN A 489 -15.52 -22.47 -22.70
C GLN A 489 -15.74 -23.26 -21.41
N LEU A 490 -14.99 -22.91 -20.34
CA LEU A 490 -15.20 -23.55 -19.05
C LEU A 490 -16.54 -23.20 -18.43
N ARG A 491 -17.00 -21.95 -18.54
CA ARG A 491 -18.34 -21.56 -18.06
C ARG A 491 -19.45 -22.29 -18.82
N GLU A 492 -19.38 -22.31 -20.15
CA GLU A 492 -20.35 -23.03 -20.98
C GLU A 492 -20.41 -24.53 -20.64
N LYS A 493 -19.25 -25.11 -20.28
CA LYS A 493 -19.21 -26.51 -19.87
C LYS A 493 -19.84 -26.72 -18.47
N LEU A 494 -19.54 -25.84 -17.52
CA LEU A 494 -20.12 -25.90 -16.18
C LEU A 494 -21.63 -25.66 -16.19
N GLU A 495 -22.13 -24.73 -17.00
CA GLU A 495 -23.56 -24.48 -17.20
C GLU A 495 -24.28 -25.71 -17.78
N LYS A 496 -23.67 -26.41 -18.72
CA LYS A 496 -24.22 -27.64 -19.31
C LYS A 496 -24.21 -28.81 -18.31
N ASP A 497 -23.12 -28.95 -17.55
CA ASP A 497 -23.03 -29.99 -16.52
C ASP A 497 -24.07 -29.79 -15.38
N GLU A 498 -24.44 -28.50 -15.08
CA GLU A 498 -25.53 -28.19 -14.12
C GLU A 498 -26.94 -28.43 -14.71
N GLU A 499 -27.14 -28.22 -16.02
CA GLU A 499 -28.41 -28.54 -16.70
C GLU A 499 -28.66 -30.05 -16.83
N ASP A 500 -27.58 -30.85 -16.97
CA ASP A 500 -27.69 -32.31 -17.09
C ASP A 500 -27.94 -33.01 -15.72
N TYR A 501 -27.78 -32.29 -14.59
CA TYR A 501 -28.04 -32.79 -13.22
C TYR A 501 -29.41 -32.38 -12.63
N ASN A 502 -30.17 -31.49 -13.31
CA ASN A 502 -31.52 -31.08 -12.91
C ASN A 502 -32.57 -31.71 -13.85
#